data_d037075572e5fa293c51033bebd7bc2c
#
_entry.id   d037075572e5fa293c51033bebd7bc2c
#
_cell.length_a   1.000
_cell.length_b   1.000
_cell.length_c   1.000
_cell.angle_alpha   90.00
_cell.angle_beta   90.00
_cell.angle_gamma   90.00
#
_symmetry.space_group_name_H-M   'P 1'
#
loop_
_entity.id
_entity.type
_entity.pdbx_description
1 polymer ?
#
loop_
_entity_poly.entity_id
_entity_poly.type
_entity_poly.pdbx_seq_one_letter_code
_entity_poly.pdbx_strand_id
1 'polypeptide(L)'
;MIKFNILPILATSCLMASLLMISSNPLKIISVESLNGQWIGIYKNSNVILDMKKDNTCSLEFLDILSGETERFNGDCSIDMSKIPYSFIMTNILEINTSLYSLILPINHNIIHISEFSTRWKLRPVTFTPENTIIFKRYIY
;
A
#
# COMPACT_ATOMS: atom_id res chain seq x y z
N MET A 1 -3.40 -25.45 68.39
CA MET A 1 -4.36 -24.61 67.67
C MET A 1 -3.64 -24.00 66.46
N ILE A 2 -3.79 -24.61 65.27
CA ILE A 2 -3.08 -24.22 64.04
C ILE A 2 -4.01 -23.32 63.29
N LYS A 3 -3.66 -22.01 63.17
CA LYS A 3 -4.37 -21.05 62.34
C LYS A 3 -3.83 -21.15 60.91
N PHE A 4 -4.61 -21.71 60.01
CA PHE A 4 -4.36 -21.61 58.60
C PHE A 4 -4.76 -20.23 58.10
N ASN A 5 -3.78 -19.42 57.72
CA ASN A 5 -4.00 -18.17 56.98
C ASN A 5 -4.30 -18.54 55.51
N ILE A 6 -5.58 -18.47 55.16
CA ILE A 6 -6.04 -18.67 53.77
C ILE A 6 -6.25 -17.25 53.15
N LEU A 7 -5.17 -16.50 52.96
CA LEU A 7 -5.31 -15.21 52.31
C LEU A 7 -4.06 -14.79 51.56
N PRO A 8 -3.71 -15.52 50.47
CA PRO A 8 -3.19 -14.80 49.33
C PRO A 8 -3.55 -15.40 47.96
N ILE A 9 -4.64 -16.20 47.81
CA ILE A 9 -4.95 -16.83 46.52
C ILE A 9 -5.93 -16.02 45.68
N LEU A 10 -6.55 -14.99 46.22
CA LEU A 10 -7.53 -14.18 45.50
C LEU A 10 -6.97 -12.93 44.81
N ALA A 11 -5.69 -12.61 44.98
CA ALA A 11 -5.10 -11.42 44.36
C ALA A 11 -4.42 -11.68 42.99
N THR A 12 -4.18 -12.93 42.61
CA THR A 12 -3.47 -13.26 41.36
C THR A 12 -4.38 -13.54 40.18
N SER A 13 -5.68 -13.70 40.36
CA SER A 13 -6.59 -13.94 39.23
C SER A 13 -7.13 -12.69 38.54
N CYS A 14 -7.02 -11.52 39.14
CA CYS A 14 -7.45 -10.26 38.52
C CYS A 14 -6.42 -9.60 37.59
N LEU A 15 -5.13 -9.99 37.66
CA LEU A 15 -4.09 -9.40 36.81
C LEU A 15 -3.96 -10.07 35.44
N MET A 16 -4.51 -11.25 35.25
CA MET A 16 -4.43 -11.96 33.96
C MET A 16 -5.59 -11.62 33.00
N ALA A 17 -6.65 -10.99 33.46
CA ALA A 17 -7.78 -10.62 32.60
C ALA A 17 -7.57 -9.25 31.89
N SER A 18 -6.60 -8.45 32.34
CA SER A 18 -6.35 -7.12 31.74
C SER A 18 -5.34 -7.15 30.57
N LEU A 19 -4.66 -8.25 30.32
CA LEU A 19 -3.70 -8.37 29.22
C LEU A 19 -4.29 -8.89 27.90
N LEU A 20 -5.57 -9.20 27.85
CA LEU A 20 -6.24 -9.69 26.63
C LEU A 20 -7.09 -8.66 25.91
N MET A 21 -7.07 -7.40 26.36
CA MET A 21 -7.56 -6.28 25.57
C MET A 21 -6.40 -5.70 24.74
N ILE A 22 -5.69 -6.56 24.01
CA ILE A 22 -5.00 -6.10 22.82
C ILE A 22 -6.12 -5.72 21.87
N SER A 23 -6.42 -4.43 21.86
CA SER A 23 -7.23 -3.77 20.87
C SER A 23 -6.82 -4.29 19.50
N SER A 24 -7.52 -5.28 18.99
CA SER A 24 -7.57 -5.54 17.57
C SER A 24 -8.28 -4.32 16.99
N ASN A 25 -7.55 -3.25 16.71
CA ASN A 25 -8.05 -2.25 15.79
C ASN A 25 -8.41 -3.03 14.54
N PRO A 26 -9.69 -3.13 14.15
CA PRO A 26 -10.03 -3.75 12.92
C PRO A 26 -9.21 -2.99 11.87
N LEU A 27 -8.36 -3.72 11.13
CA LEU A 27 -7.67 -3.16 9.97
C LEU A 27 -8.80 -2.50 9.17
N LYS A 28 -8.84 -1.17 9.20
CA LYS A 28 -9.88 -0.40 8.52
C LYS A 28 -9.73 -0.81 7.06
N ILE A 29 -10.69 -1.57 6.55
CA ILE A 29 -10.68 -2.08 5.18
C ILE A 29 -10.59 -0.85 4.29
N ILE A 30 -9.43 -0.65 3.67
CA ILE A 30 -9.22 0.42 2.71
C ILE A 30 -9.94 -0.01 1.45
N SER A 31 -10.96 0.71 1.03
CA SER A 31 -11.66 0.45 -0.22
C SER A 31 -10.87 0.96 -1.42
N VAL A 32 -11.12 0.40 -2.60
CA VAL A 32 -10.47 0.87 -3.84
C VAL A 32 -10.77 2.36 -4.08
N GLU A 33 -12.00 2.80 -3.79
CA GLU A 33 -12.39 4.20 -3.94
C GLU A 33 -11.55 5.14 -3.07
N SER A 34 -11.09 4.67 -1.92
CA SER A 34 -10.24 5.46 -1.03
C SER A 34 -8.84 5.71 -1.58
N LEU A 35 -8.42 4.95 -2.61
CA LEU A 35 -7.14 5.11 -3.28
C LEU A 35 -7.18 6.16 -4.39
N ASN A 36 -8.36 6.64 -4.79
CA ASN A 36 -8.47 7.71 -5.76
C ASN A 36 -7.79 8.99 -5.28
N GLY A 37 -7.19 9.70 -6.21
CA GLY A 37 -6.45 10.94 -5.98
C GLY A 37 -5.02 10.86 -6.47
N GLN A 38 -4.27 11.90 -6.18
CA GLN A 38 -2.89 12.05 -6.61
C GLN A 38 -1.92 11.60 -5.52
N TRP A 39 -0.92 10.85 -5.94
CA TRP A 39 0.11 10.27 -5.11
C TRP A 39 1.48 10.62 -5.65
N ILE A 40 2.41 11.02 -4.79
CA ILE A 40 3.76 11.42 -5.15
C ILE A 40 4.75 10.52 -4.42
N GLY A 41 5.72 9.98 -5.16
CA GLY A 41 6.81 9.17 -4.65
C GLY A 41 8.12 9.50 -5.34
N ILE A 42 9.17 8.84 -4.88
CA ILE A 42 10.50 8.91 -5.49
C ILE A 42 10.94 7.48 -5.78
N TYR A 43 11.40 7.26 -6.99
CA TYR A 43 11.98 5.99 -7.40
C TYR A 43 13.27 6.21 -8.19
N LYS A 44 14.38 5.70 -7.67
CA LYS A 44 15.72 5.98 -8.20
C LYS A 44 15.95 7.50 -8.30
N ASN A 45 16.19 8.02 -9.48
CA ASN A 45 16.41 9.45 -9.72
C ASN A 45 15.18 10.16 -10.27
N SER A 46 13.99 9.57 -10.12
CA SER A 46 12.76 10.15 -10.67
C SER A 46 11.75 10.48 -9.57
N ASN A 47 11.15 11.65 -9.68
CA ASN A 47 9.87 11.91 -9.02
C ASN A 47 8.78 11.16 -9.78
N VAL A 48 7.95 10.44 -9.06
CA VAL A 48 6.88 9.63 -9.64
C VAL A 48 5.54 10.18 -9.15
N ILE A 49 4.64 10.47 -10.10
CA ILE A 49 3.30 10.94 -9.81
C ILE A 49 2.32 9.90 -10.35
N LEU A 50 1.47 9.39 -9.49
CA LEU A 50 0.36 8.51 -9.84
C LEU A 50 -0.95 9.22 -9.52
N ASP A 51 -1.79 9.41 -10.54
CA ASP A 51 -3.13 9.97 -10.39
C ASP A 51 -4.17 8.90 -10.72
N MET A 52 -4.94 8.48 -9.73
CA MET A 52 -6.03 7.50 -9.87
C MET A 52 -7.38 8.20 -9.78
N LYS A 53 -8.20 8.06 -10.81
CA LYS A 53 -9.51 8.72 -10.91
C LYS A 53 -10.65 7.76 -10.59
N LYS A 54 -11.80 8.33 -10.23
CA LYS A 54 -13.02 7.57 -9.90
C LYS A 54 -13.61 6.76 -11.05
N ASP A 55 -13.29 7.13 -12.29
CA ASP A 55 -13.71 6.44 -13.51
C ASP A 55 -12.79 5.27 -13.90
N ASN A 56 -11.88 4.87 -13.00
CA ASN A 56 -10.86 3.85 -13.21
C ASN A 56 -9.80 4.21 -14.26
N THR A 57 -9.69 5.46 -14.68
CA THR A 57 -8.55 5.93 -15.44
C THR A 57 -7.41 6.35 -14.52
N CYS A 58 -6.20 6.27 -15.00
CA CYS A 58 -5.03 6.73 -14.27
C CYS A 58 -3.94 7.28 -15.18
N SER A 59 -3.09 8.10 -14.59
CA SER A 59 -1.84 8.51 -15.20
C SER A 59 -0.67 8.22 -14.27
N LEU A 60 0.43 7.80 -14.86
CA LEU A 60 1.70 7.54 -14.19
C LEU A 60 2.78 8.36 -14.88
N GLU A 61 3.44 9.22 -14.13
CA GLU A 61 4.46 10.13 -14.66
C GLU A 61 5.76 9.94 -13.90
N PHE A 62 6.85 9.83 -14.65
CA PHE A 62 8.22 9.82 -14.13
C PHE A 62 8.93 11.07 -14.62
N LEU A 63 9.36 11.90 -13.69
CA LEU A 63 10.19 13.06 -13.96
C LEU A 63 11.62 12.77 -13.49
N ASP A 64 12.54 12.56 -14.41
CA ASP A 64 13.96 12.38 -14.08
C ASP A 64 14.52 13.69 -13.51
N ILE A 65 15.06 13.61 -12.28
CA ILE A 65 15.54 14.78 -11.54
C ILE A 65 16.82 15.34 -12.17
N LEU A 66 17.62 14.50 -12.81
CA LEU A 66 18.92 14.89 -13.37
C LEU A 66 18.79 15.50 -14.77
N SER A 67 18.01 14.84 -15.65
CA SER A 67 17.83 15.30 -17.04
C SER A 67 16.65 16.26 -17.21
N GLY A 68 15.67 16.22 -16.30
CA GLY A 68 14.40 16.93 -16.44
C GLY A 68 13.46 16.30 -17.47
N GLU A 69 13.81 15.14 -18.01
CA GLU A 69 12.94 14.40 -18.95
C GLU A 69 11.73 13.84 -18.22
N THR A 70 10.59 13.85 -18.90
CA THR A 70 9.32 13.34 -18.36
C THR A 70 8.79 12.24 -19.25
N GLU A 71 8.52 11.09 -18.64
CA GLU A 71 7.74 10.02 -19.27
C GLU A 71 6.36 9.96 -18.61
N ARG A 72 5.31 9.94 -19.42
CA ARG A 72 3.92 9.85 -18.94
C ARG A 72 3.21 8.70 -19.63
N PHE A 73 2.49 7.93 -18.84
CA PHE A 73 1.64 6.83 -19.27
C PHE A 73 0.21 7.13 -18.83
N ASN A 74 -0.74 7.04 -19.75
CA ASN A 74 -2.16 7.21 -19.48
C ASN A 74 -2.91 5.94 -19.84
N GLY A 75 -3.80 5.48 -19.01
CA GLY A 75 -4.55 4.26 -19.25
C GLY A 75 -5.64 4.00 -18.22
N ASP A 76 -6.15 2.78 -18.21
CA ASP A 76 -7.12 2.30 -17.25
C ASP A 76 -6.42 1.56 -16.12
N CYS A 77 -6.84 1.77 -14.88
CA CYS A 77 -6.31 1.07 -13.72
C CYS A 77 -7.30 0.05 -13.19
N SER A 78 -6.79 -1.08 -12.74
CA SER A 78 -7.54 -2.03 -11.93
C SER A 78 -6.72 -2.51 -10.74
N ILE A 79 -7.39 -2.69 -9.60
CA ILE A 79 -6.78 -3.20 -8.37
C ILE A 79 -7.57 -4.43 -7.94
N ASP A 80 -6.89 -5.58 -7.90
CA ASP A 80 -7.44 -6.81 -7.37
C ASP A 80 -7.08 -6.94 -5.88
N MET A 81 -8.07 -6.78 -5.03
CA MET A 81 -7.95 -6.84 -3.57
C MET A 81 -8.18 -8.24 -3.00
N SER A 82 -8.31 -9.26 -3.83
CA SER A 82 -8.58 -10.64 -3.38
C SER A 82 -7.43 -11.25 -2.59
N LYS A 83 -6.20 -10.75 -2.79
CA LYS A 83 -4.98 -11.28 -2.17
C LYS A 83 -4.02 -10.15 -1.79
N ILE A 84 -3.45 -10.23 -0.60
CA ILE A 84 -2.47 -9.23 -0.09
C ILE A 84 -1.04 -9.74 -0.36
N PRO A 85 -0.14 -8.92 -0.91
CA PRO A 85 -0.39 -7.58 -1.43
C PRO A 85 -1.30 -7.59 -2.65
N TYR A 86 -2.03 -6.51 -2.88
CA TYR A 86 -3.00 -6.40 -3.97
C TYR A 86 -2.29 -6.28 -5.32
N SER A 87 -2.89 -6.82 -6.39
CA SER A 87 -2.40 -6.61 -7.74
C SER A 87 -2.87 -5.27 -8.29
N PHE A 88 -1.96 -4.50 -8.86
CA PHE A 88 -2.25 -3.25 -9.58
C PHE A 88 -1.86 -3.43 -11.05
N ILE A 89 -2.82 -3.18 -11.93
CA ILE A 89 -2.62 -3.33 -13.37
C ILE A 89 -3.08 -2.05 -14.07
N MET A 90 -2.25 -1.54 -14.94
CA MET A 90 -2.56 -0.44 -15.84
C MET A 90 -2.62 -0.96 -17.27
N THR A 91 -3.75 -0.77 -17.94
CA THR A 91 -4.04 -1.29 -19.27
C THR A 91 -4.38 -0.16 -20.24
N ASN A 92 -4.54 -0.48 -21.52
CA ASN A 92 -4.90 0.50 -22.56
C ASN A 92 -3.94 1.69 -22.63
N ILE A 93 -2.66 1.45 -22.39
CA ILE A 93 -1.61 2.47 -22.40
C ILE A 93 -1.15 2.65 -23.84
N LEU A 94 -1.52 3.79 -24.43
CA LEU A 94 -1.19 4.06 -25.84
C LEU A 94 0.29 4.34 -26.06
N GLU A 95 0.95 4.94 -25.09
CA GLU A 95 2.34 5.38 -25.17
C GLU A 95 3.32 4.21 -25.32
N ILE A 96 3.00 3.05 -24.77
CA ILE A 96 3.86 1.85 -24.82
C ILE A 96 3.19 0.63 -25.45
N ASN A 97 1.93 0.73 -25.82
CA ASN A 97 1.12 -0.34 -26.41
C ASN A 97 1.22 -1.70 -25.68
N THR A 98 1.34 -1.65 -24.34
CA THR A 98 1.38 -2.81 -23.45
C THR A 98 0.79 -2.43 -22.09
N SER A 99 0.60 -3.41 -21.22
CA SER A 99 0.14 -3.19 -19.85
C SER A 99 1.32 -3.05 -18.90
N LEU A 100 1.09 -2.37 -17.77
CA LEU A 100 2.01 -2.31 -16.64
C LEU A 100 1.43 -3.10 -15.46
N TYR A 101 2.26 -3.90 -14.84
CA TYR A 101 1.91 -4.78 -13.73
C TYR A 101 2.74 -4.43 -12.50
N SER A 102 2.09 -4.35 -11.36
CA SER A 102 2.71 -4.01 -10.09
C SER A 102 1.94 -4.63 -8.93
N LEU A 103 2.46 -4.47 -7.72
CA LEU A 103 1.77 -4.72 -6.48
C LEU A 103 1.46 -3.39 -5.80
N ILE A 104 0.34 -3.32 -5.08
CA ILE A 104 -0.02 -2.17 -4.25
C ILE A 104 -0.39 -2.64 -2.85
N LEU A 105 0.11 -1.93 -1.84
CA LEU A 105 -0.20 -2.16 -0.44
C LEU A 105 -0.49 -0.81 0.25
N PRO A 106 -1.74 -0.51 0.52
CA PRO A 106 -2.09 0.65 1.33
C PRO A 106 -1.61 0.46 2.77
N ILE A 107 -0.82 1.41 3.26
CA ILE A 107 -0.32 1.42 4.64
C ILE A 107 -1.31 2.19 5.53
N ASN A 108 -1.78 3.34 5.04
CA ASN A 108 -2.80 4.16 5.66
C ASN A 108 -3.45 5.07 4.60
N HIS A 109 -4.30 6.02 5.02
CA HIS A 109 -4.98 6.93 4.09
C HIS A 109 -4.05 7.85 3.28
N ASN A 110 -2.81 8.04 3.74
CA ASN A 110 -1.86 9.00 3.15
C ASN A 110 -0.59 8.34 2.61
N ILE A 111 -0.42 7.03 2.80
CA ILE A 111 0.77 6.30 2.37
C ILE A 111 0.35 4.99 1.71
N ILE A 112 0.85 4.76 0.51
CA ILE A 112 0.77 3.49 -0.19
C ILE A 112 2.16 3.05 -0.64
N HIS A 113 2.41 1.77 -0.64
CA HIS A 113 3.58 1.15 -1.25
C HIS A 113 3.17 0.55 -2.58
N ILE A 114 3.93 0.83 -3.62
CA ILE A 114 3.76 0.22 -4.94
C ILE A 114 5.11 -0.39 -5.36
N SER A 115 5.09 -1.62 -5.87
CA SER A 115 6.31 -2.21 -6.41
C SER A 115 6.65 -1.57 -7.75
N GLU A 116 7.90 -1.71 -8.19
CA GLU A 116 8.28 -1.30 -9.54
C GLU A 116 7.35 -1.93 -10.58
N PHE A 117 7.14 -1.21 -11.69
CA PHE A 117 6.27 -1.63 -12.76
C PHE A 117 7.00 -2.55 -13.74
N SER A 118 6.32 -3.58 -14.18
CA SER A 118 6.80 -4.52 -15.21
C SER A 118 5.84 -4.55 -16.39
N THR A 119 6.38 -4.56 -17.59
CA THR A 119 5.60 -4.77 -18.82
C THR A 119 5.23 -6.24 -19.05
N ARG A 120 5.76 -7.14 -18.24
CA ARG A 120 5.53 -8.59 -18.34
C ARG A 120 4.95 -9.12 -17.03
N TRP A 121 3.78 -9.73 -17.11
CA TRP A 121 3.11 -10.33 -15.95
C TRP A 121 4.00 -11.29 -15.17
N LYS A 122 4.73 -12.16 -15.86
CA LYS A 122 5.60 -13.17 -15.22
C LYS A 122 6.83 -12.58 -14.53
N LEU A 123 7.22 -11.38 -14.90
CA LEU A 123 8.41 -10.68 -14.34
C LEU A 123 8.05 -9.61 -13.33
N ARG A 124 6.75 -9.43 -13.03
CA ARG A 124 6.35 -8.47 -11.99
C ARG A 124 6.91 -8.91 -10.63
N PRO A 125 7.24 -7.98 -9.76
CA PRO A 125 7.56 -8.32 -8.37
C PRO A 125 6.40 -9.07 -7.71
N VAL A 126 6.71 -10.05 -6.90
CA VAL A 126 5.73 -10.82 -6.10
C VAL A 126 5.77 -10.45 -4.63
N THR A 127 6.79 -9.72 -4.22
CA THR A 127 6.98 -9.20 -2.86
C THR A 127 7.58 -7.81 -2.91
N PHE A 128 7.44 -7.07 -1.83
CA PHE A 128 8.11 -5.79 -1.65
C PHE A 128 9.52 -5.99 -1.10
N THR A 129 10.48 -5.32 -1.72
CA THR A 129 11.85 -5.18 -1.22
C THR A 129 12.22 -3.69 -1.21
N PRO A 130 13.24 -3.27 -0.46
CA PRO A 130 13.65 -1.86 -0.46
C PRO A 130 13.99 -1.33 -1.86
N GLU A 131 14.55 -2.19 -2.72
CA GLU A 131 15.01 -1.81 -4.06
C GLU A 131 13.87 -1.68 -5.07
N ASN A 132 12.78 -2.42 -4.89
CA ASN A 132 11.66 -2.45 -5.83
C ASN A 132 10.43 -1.68 -5.34
N THR A 133 10.49 -1.05 -4.16
CA THR A 133 9.34 -0.39 -3.55
C THR A 133 9.40 1.11 -3.75
N ILE A 134 8.32 1.66 -4.27
CA ILE A 134 8.06 3.09 -4.34
C ILE A 134 7.09 3.43 -3.22
N ILE A 135 7.50 4.31 -2.32
CA ILE A 135 6.64 4.82 -1.25
C ILE A 135 5.97 6.08 -1.76
N PHE A 136 4.67 6.00 -1.95
CA PHE A 136 3.85 7.12 -2.38
C PHE A 136 3.18 7.76 -1.17
N LYS A 137 3.18 9.09 -1.16
CA LYS A 137 2.42 9.92 -0.23
C LYS A 137 1.30 10.62 -0.98
N ARG A 138 0.13 10.73 -0.35
CA ARG A 138 -1.01 11.44 -0.92
C ARG A 138 -0.66 12.92 -1.05
N TYR A 139 -0.92 13.46 -2.23
CA TYR A 139 -0.85 14.90 -2.45
C TYR A 139 -2.14 15.54 -1.88
N ILE A 140 -1.96 16.43 -0.92
CA ILE A 140 -3.04 17.17 -0.26
C ILE A 140 -2.81 18.64 -0.63
N TYR A 141 -3.81 19.26 -1.29
CA TYR A 141 -3.80 20.69 -1.59
C TYR A 141 -4.04 21.52 -0.34
#